data_d8b206bf81b5b61c1b876da7094ef7ac
#
_entry.id   d8b206bf81b5b61c1b876da7094ef7ac
#
_cell.length_a   1.000
_cell.length_b   1.000
_cell.length_c   1.000
_cell.angle_alpha   90.00
_cell.angle_beta   90.00
_cell.angle_gamma   90.00
#
_symmetry.space_group_name_H-M   'P 1'
#
loop_
_entity.id
_entity.type
_entity.pdbx_description
1 polymer ?
#
loop_
_entity_poly.entity_id
_entity_poly.type
_entity_poly.pdbx_seq_one_letter_code
_entity_poly.pdbx_strand_id
1 'polypeptide(L)'
;MDIRYSCNQKDFKRYTTEEMRDEMLITGLYKADEIVAVYSHVDRMVTLGCMPVHETVSIDKGIDVWANFGTHYFLERREIGMFNIGKDSTGIVVADGVEYKLGYKDCLYITKGTKEVTFASADPEHPAKFYMVSAPAHCSYETRLIKMADANHRPLGSVETCNKRTINQFIHPDVLKTCQLSMGMTALEPGSNWNTMPSHTHERRMEIYTYFELPEGQVVFHMCGEPTQTRHIVMHNEDAVISPSWSIHSGVGTSNYTFIWAMGGENMEFDDMDNIATTDLC
;
A
#
# COMPACT_ATOMS: atom_id res chain seq x y z
N MET A 1 -0.68 15.92 -8.36
CA MET A 1 0.04 14.96 -7.51
C MET A 1 0.62 15.70 -6.30
N ASP A 2 0.42 15.19 -5.09
CA ASP A 2 1.06 15.67 -3.86
C ASP A 2 2.49 15.13 -3.79
N ILE A 3 3.48 15.97 -3.37
CA ILE A 3 4.89 15.57 -3.28
C ILE A 3 5.34 15.75 -1.83
N ARG A 4 5.80 14.65 -1.22
CA ARG A 4 6.29 14.63 0.15
C ARG A 4 7.78 14.32 0.19
N TYR A 5 8.53 15.25 0.76
CA TYR A 5 9.94 15.04 1.04
C TYR A 5 10.08 14.21 2.31
N SER A 6 11.10 13.35 2.38
CA SER A 6 11.29 12.52 3.56
C SER A 6 11.59 13.35 4.80
N CYS A 7 10.86 13.09 5.88
CA CYS A 7 11.13 13.71 7.16
C CYS A 7 12.46 13.20 7.75
N ASN A 8 13.15 14.07 8.47
CA ASN A 8 14.38 13.70 9.15
C ASN A 8 14.03 12.92 10.43
N GLN A 9 14.63 11.75 10.62
CA GLN A 9 14.45 10.88 11.81
C GLN A 9 14.65 11.66 13.13
N LYS A 10 15.68 12.55 13.19
CA LYS A 10 15.99 13.32 14.41
C LYS A 10 14.96 14.38 14.73
N ASP A 11 14.25 14.90 13.73
CA ASP A 11 13.24 15.95 13.89
C ASP A 11 11.86 15.33 14.19
N PHE A 12 11.58 14.14 13.65
CA PHE A 12 10.29 13.44 13.78
C PHE A 12 9.78 13.33 15.22
N LYS A 13 10.66 13.09 16.18
CA LYS A 13 10.30 13.01 17.61
C LYS A 13 9.72 14.31 18.18
N ARG A 14 9.93 15.44 17.51
CA ARG A 14 9.45 16.76 17.91
C ARG A 14 8.22 17.21 17.15
N TYR A 15 7.83 16.46 16.11
CA TYR A 15 6.67 16.81 15.29
C TYR A 15 5.41 16.84 16.14
N THR A 16 4.59 17.84 15.89
CA THR A 16 3.21 17.86 16.35
C THR A 16 2.41 16.75 15.67
N THR A 17 1.23 16.46 16.18
CA THR A 17 0.32 15.51 15.53
C THR A 17 -0.02 15.94 14.10
N GLU A 18 -0.19 17.26 13.88
CA GLU A 18 -0.49 17.81 12.55
C GLU A 18 0.70 17.59 11.60
N GLU A 19 1.91 17.95 11.99
CA GLU A 19 3.12 17.72 11.17
C GLU A 19 3.32 16.23 10.82
N MET A 20 3.12 15.32 11.78
CA MET A 20 3.20 13.88 11.50
C MET A 20 2.17 13.43 10.46
N ARG A 21 0.95 13.95 10.57
CA ARG A 21 -0.13 13.62 9.62
C ARG A 21 0.18 14.18 8.24
N ASP A 22 0.69 15.40 8.14
CA ASP A 22 1.05 16.02 6.87
C ASP A 22 2.17 15.26 6.15
N GLU A 23 3.14 14.74 6.90
CA GLU A 23 4.27 13.99 6.35
C GLU A 23 3.90 12.55 5.95
N MET A 24 3.12 11.85 6.78
CA MET A 24 2.94 10.39 6.65
C MET A 24 1.55 9.96 6.23
N LEU A 25 0.48 10.65 6.67
CA LEU A 25 -0.89 10.21 6.42
C LEU A 25 -1.37 10.61 5.03
N ILE A 26 -1.97 9.66 4.33
CA ILE A 26 -2.62 9.85 3.02
C ILE A 26 -4.11 9.57 3.19
N THR A 27 -4.95 10.54 2.89
CA THR A 27 -6.40 10.44 2.96
C THR A 27 -7.07 10.78 1.63
N GLY A 28 -8.31 10.37 1.44
CA GLY A 28 -9.12 10.78 0.29
C GLY A 28 -8.62 10.23 -1.05
N LEU A 29 -8.10 9.02 -1.06
CA LEU A 29 -7.56 8.36 -2.27
C LEU A 29 -8.64 8.08 -3.35
N TYR A 30 -9.90 7.96 -2.96
CA TYR A 30 -10.96 7.53 -3.89
C TYR A 30 -11.95 8.66 -4.18
N LYS A 31 -11.64 9.42 -5.24
CA LYS A 31 -12.52 10.41 -5.82
C LYS A 31 -13.03 9.90 -7.16
N ALA A 32 -14.32 10.13 -7.45
CA ALA A 32 -14.93 9.66 -8.69
C ALA A 32 -14.17 10.20 -9.91
N ASP A 33 -13.76 9.29 -10.78
CA ASP A 33 -13.11 9.55 -12.07
C ASP A 33 -11.78 10.35 -11.99
N GLU A 34 -11.10 10.33 -10.83
CA GLU A 34 -9.81 10.98 -10.62
C GLU A 34 -8.71 9.97 -10.29
N ILE A 35 -7.46 10.34 -10.59
CA ILE A 35 -6.26 9.76 -9.98
C ILE A 35 -5.82 10.66 -8.84
N VAL A 36 -5.91 10.16 -7.62
CA VAL A 36 -5.27 10.81 -6.45
C VAL A 36 -3.91 10.17 -6.27
N ALA A 37 -2.84 10.97 -6.34
CA ALA A 37 -1.47 10.45 -6.29
C ALA A 37 -0.63 11.23 -5.28
N VAL A 38 0.13 10.49 -4.47
CA VAL A 38 1.13 11.01 -3.52
C VAL A 38 2.49 10.40 -3.85
N TYR A 39 3.45 11.25 -4.17
CA TYR A 39 4.85 10.88 -4.39
C TYR A 39 5.65 11.11 -3.11
N SER A 40 6.22 10.06 -2.58
CA SER A 40 7.13 10.12 -1.44
C SER A 40 8.58 10.04 -1.90
N HIS A 41 9.44 10.94 -1.41
CA HIS A 41 10.88 10.84 -1.60
C HIS A 41 11.54 9.74 -0.75
N VAL A 42 10.82 9.12 0.18
CA VAL A 42 11.25 7.86 0.80
C VAL A 42 11.15 6.77 -0.27
N ASP A 43 12.30 6.25 -0.70
CA ASP A 43 12.47 5.27 -1.78
C ASP A 43 11.75 5.59 -3.10
N ARG A 44 11.35 6.84 -3.30
CA ARG A 44 10.66 7.35 -4.50
C ARG A 44 9.39 6.56 -4.85
N MET A 45 8.67 6.16 -3.83
CA MET A 45 7.39 5.44 -3.98
C MET A 45 6.26 6.40 -4.36
N VAL A 46 5.31 5.91 -5.15
CA VAL A 46 4.07 6.64 -5.46
C VAL A 46 2.89 5.79 -5.00
N THR A 47 2.07 6.38 -4.12
CA THR A 47 0.78 5.81 -3.72
C THR A 47 -0.33 6.45 -4.55
N LEU A 48 -1.20 5.64 -5.15
CA LEU A 48 -2.31 6.14 -5.94
C LEU A 48 -3.61 5.48 -5.54
N GLY A 49 -4.69 6.25 -5.70
CA GLY A 49 -6.07 5.75 -5.65
C GLY A 49 -6.82 6.14 -6.92
N CYS A 50 -7.69 5.25 -7.38
CA CYS A 50 -8.58 5.49 -8.51
C CYS A 50 -9.93 4.83 -8.26
N MET A 51 -11.01 5.59 -8.49
CA MET A 51 -12.38 5.09 -8.44
C MET A 51 -13.11 5.54 -9.71
N PRO A 52 -12.98 4.76 -10.82
CA PRO A 52 -13.70 5.07 -12.05
C PRO A 52 -15.19 4.78 -11.90
N VAL A 53 -16.03 5.77 -12.12
CA VAL A 53 -17.49 5.67 -11.97
C VAL A 53 -18.18 5.90 -13.32
N HIS A 54 -17.89 7.03 -13.97
CA HIS A 54 -18.61 7.47 -15.18
C HIS A 54 -17.76 7.36 -16.46
N GLU A 55 -16.43 7.31 -16.31
CA GLU A 55 -15.51 7.24 -17.46
C GLU A 55 -14.31 6.34 -17.20
N THR A 56 -13.63 5.97 -18.28
CA THR A 56 -12.34 5.30 -18.20
C THR A 56 -11.26 6.31 -17.82
N VAL A 57 -10.46 5.98 -16.80
CA VAL A 57 -9.44 6.86 -16.22
C VAL A 57 -8.05 6.39 -16.62
N SER A 58 -7.21 7.27 -17.18
CA SER A 58 -5.79 6.97 -17.45
C SER A 58 -4.95 7.11 -16.19
N ILE A 59 -3.91 6.27 -16.04
CA ILE A 59 -3.00 6.28 -14.88
C ILE A 59 -2.30 7.63 -14.68
N ASP A 60 -2.05 8.37 -15.75
CA ASP A 60 -1.38 9.67 -15.72
C ASP A 60 -2.34 10.86 -15.69
N LYS A 61 -3.65 10.61 -15.58
CA LYS A 61 -4.64 11.70 -15.48
C LYS A 61 -4.31 12.64 -14.34
N GLY A 62 -4.02 13.91 -14.67
CA GLY A 62 -3.66 14.93 -13.69
C GLY A 62 -2.22 14.82 -13.14
N ILE A 63 -1.36 13.99 -13.73
CA ILE A 63 0.05 13.84 -13.39
C ILE A 63 0.92 14.36 -14.53
N ASP A 64 1.74 15.38 -14.26
CA ASP A 64 2.80 15.79 -15.19
C ASP A 64 3.99 14.82 -15.02
N VAL A 65 4.01 13.77 -15.84
CA VAL A 65 5.03 12.71 -15.74
C VAL A 65 6.43 13.22 -16.09
N TRP A 66 6.53 14.25 -16.94
CA TRP A 66 7.82 14.85 -17.26
C TRP A 66 8.37 15.67 -16.10
N ALA A 67 7.57 16.57 -15.55
CA ALA A 67 8.00 17.39 -14.43
C ALA A 67 8.31 16.58 -13.16
N ASN A 68 7.53 15.51 -12.92
CA ASN A 68 7.63 14.73 -11.69
C ASN A 68 8.65 13.59 -11.77
N PHE A 69 8.81 12.94 -12.94
CA PHE A 69 9.65 11.74 -13.07
C PHE A 69 10.74 11.85 -14.14
N GLY A 70 10.71 12.88 -15.00
CA GLY A 70 11.59 13.00 -16.15
C GLY A 70 11.37 11.90 -17.19
N THR A 71 10.11 11.46 -17.35
CA THR A 71 9.69 10.37 -18.25
C THR A 71 8.58 10.83 -19.18
N HIS A 72 8.33 10.06 -20.27
CA HIS A 72 7.29 10.37 -21.25
C HIS A 72 5.94 9.73 -20.91
N TYR A 73 5.93 8.67 -20.09
CA TYR A 73 4.74 8.00 -19.57
C TYR A 73 5.04 7.42 -18.20
N PHE A 74 4.00 7.12 -17.41
CA PHE A 74 4.10 6.83 -15.99
C PHE A 74 5.02 5.63 -15.68
N LEU A 75 4.89 4.50 -16.38
CA LEU A 75 5.65 3.28 -16.14
C LEU A 75 6.94 3.16 -16.97
N GLU A 76 7.44 4.24 -17.61
CA GLU A 76 8.69 4.18 -18.39
C GLU A 76 9.88 3.64 -17.60
N ARG A 77 9.96 4.02 -16.31
CA ARG A 77 11.03 3.61 -15.38
C ARG A 77 10.51 3.10 -14.04
N ARG A 78 9.25 2.68 -13.99
CA ARG A 78 8.56 2.25 -12.76
C ARG A 78 7.79 0.96 -13.01
N GLU A 79 7.63 0.17 -11.96
CA GLU A 79 6.68 -0.94 -11.86
C GLU A 79 5.54 -0.53 -10.92
N ILE A 80 4.41 -1.21 -10.99
CA ILE A 80 3.25 -0.93 -10.15
C ILE A 80 2.51 -2.20 -9.77
N GLY A 81 2.09 -2.26 -8.51
CA GLY A 81 1.13 -3.23 -8.00
C GLY A 81 -0.18 -2.54 -7.64
N MET A 82 -1.29 -3.24 -7.82
CA MET A 82 -2.60 -2.71 -7.46
C MET A 82 -3.55 -3.77 -6.95
N PHE A 83 -4.46 -3.36 -6.06
CA PHE A 83 -5.58 -4.16 -5.58
C PHE A 83 -6.91 -3.48 -5.92
N ASN A 84 -7.92 -4.27 -6.26
CA ASN A 84 -9.29 -3.77 -6.23
C ASN A 84 -9.86 -4.00 -4.81
N ILE A 85 -10.09 -2.92 -4.07
CA ILE A 85 -10.70 -2.96 -2.73
C ILE A 85 -12.16 -2.52 -2.71
N GLY A 86 -12.75 -2.26 -3.88
CA GLY A 86 -14.19 -1.99 -4.01
C GLY A 86 -14.99 -3.26 -3.76
N LYS A 87 -15.74 -3.31 -2.65
CA LYS A 87 -16.58 -4.45 -2.31
C LYS A 87 -17.69 -4.62 -3.35
N ASP A 88 -17.99 -5.88 -3.70
CA ASP A 88 -19.01 -6.25 -4.69
C ASP A 88 -18.80 -5.65 -6.10
N SER A 89 -17.56 -5.24 -6.40
CA SER A 89 -17.18 -4.63 -7.67
C SER A 89 -16.29 -5.53 -8.53
N THR A 90 -16.26 -5.25 -9.82
CA THR A 90 -15.24 -5.77 -10.75
C THR A 90 -14.56 -4.59 -11.43
N GLY A 91 -13.27 -4.46 -11.19
CA GLY A 91 -12.43 -3.50 -11.87
C GLY A 91 -11.92 -4.03 -13.21
N ILE A 92 -11.84 -3.17 -14.21
CA ILE A 92 -11.26 -3.45 -15.52
C ILE A 92 -10.00 -2.61 -15.66
N VAL A 93 -8.87 -3.26 -15.90
CA VAL A 93 -7.59 -2.60 -16.19
C VAL A 93 -7.14 -3.00 -17.57
N VAL A 94 -6.83 -2.02 -18.42
CA VAL A 94 -6.24 -2.27 -19.74
C VAL A 94 -4.81 -1.76 -19.72
N ALA A 95 -3.84 -2.64 -20.00
CA ALA A 95 -2.42 -2.34 -20.06
C ALA A 95 -1.88 -2.67 -21.45
N ASP A 96 -1.45 -1.66 -22.21
CA ASP A 96 -1.02 -1.79 -23.62
C ASP A 96 -1.99 -2.65 -24.48
N GLY A 97 -3.29 -2.43 -24.32
CA GLY A 97 -4.36 -3.13 -25.05
C GLY A 97 -4.75 -4.51 -24.49
N VAL A 98 -4.10 -5.00 -23.42
CA VAL A 98 -4.48 -6.26 -22.75
C VAL A 98 -5.41 -5.96 -21.58
N GLU A 99 -6.58 -6.58 -21.56
CA GLU A 99 -7.59 -6.41 -20.53
C GLU A 99 -7.39 -7.40 -19.38
N TYR A 100 -7.46 -6.87 -18.14
CA TYR A 100 -7.44 -7.64 -16.89
C TYR A 100 -8.69 -7.31 -16.06
N LYS A 101 -9.39 -8.34 -15.58
CA LYS A 101 -10.57 -8.19 -14.69
C LYS A 101 -10.21 -8.55 -13.27
N LEU A 102 -10.27 -7.55 -12.39
CA LEU A 102 -9.97 -7.67 -10.96
C LEU A 102 -11.27 -7.72 -10.17
N GLY A 103 -11.58 -8.85 -9.57
CA GLY A 103 -12.60 -8.95 -8.52
C GLY A 103 -12.11 -8.31 -7.21
N TYR A 104 -12.97 -8.32 -6.20
CA TYR A 104 -12.63 -7.82 -4.86
C TYR A 104 -11.41 -8.55 -4.28
N LYS A 105 -10.40 -7.78 -3.86
CA LYS A 105 -9.12 -8.25 -3.32
C LYS A 105 -8.19 -8.95 -4.33
N ASP A 106 -8.50 -8.96 -5.61
CA ASP A 106 -7.55 -9.40 -6.63
C ASP A 106 -6.42 -8.37 -6.80
N CYS A 107 -5.24 -8.86 -7.15
CA CYS A 107 -4.04 -8.05 -7.35
C CYS A 107 -3.58 -8.12 -8.81
N LEU A 108 -3.14 -6.99 -9.37
CA LEU A 108 -2.46 -6.93 -10.66
C LEU A 108 -1.09 -6.28 -10.48
N TYR A 109 -0.05 -6.95 -10.95
CA TYR A 109 1.27 -6.38 -11.15
C TYR A 109 1.44 -5.98 -12.62
N ILE A 110 1.88 -4.74 -12.88
CA ILE A 110 2.22 -4.26 -14.21
C ILE A 110 3.70 -3.87 -14.26
N THR A 111 4.38 -4.42 -15.25
CA THR A 111 5.82 -4.25 -15.43
C THR A 111 6.21 -2.87 -15.93
N LYS A 112 7.46 -2.50 -15.67
CA LYS A 112 8.14 -1.36 -16.30
C LYS A 112 8.06 -1.43 -17.81
N GLY A 113 7.84 -0.27 -18.45
CA GLY A 113 7.82 -0.12 -19.92
C GLY A 113 6.42 -0.16 -20.52
N THR A 114 5.38 -0.53 -19.76
CA THR A 114 3.98 -0.43 -20.18
C THR A 114 3.62 1.04 -20.40
N LYS A 115 3.15 1.38 -21.59
CA LYS A 115 2.94 2.77 -22.02
C LYS A 115 1.59 3.32 -21.59
N GLU A 116 0.54 2.52 -21.78
CA GLU A 116 -0.83 2.92 -21.54
C GLU A 116 -1.44 2.01 -20.46
N VAL A 117 -1.98 2.60 -19.41
CA VAL A 117 -2.76 1.90 -18.39
C VAL A 117 -4.03 2.69 -18.12
N THR A 118 -5.17 2.03 -18.25
CA THR A 118 -6.47 2.64 -17.98
C THR A 118 -7.30 1.80 -17.03
N PHE A 119 -8.20 2.45 -16.32
CA PHE A 119 -9.06 1.87 -15.30
C PHE A 119 -10.52 2.14 -15.60
N ALA A 120 -11.38 1.13 -15.42
CA ALA A 120 -12.83 1.26 -15.49
C ALA A 120 -13.50 0.36 -14.45
N SER A 121 -14.74 0.63 -14.13
CA SER A 121 -15.61 -0.26 -13.36
C SER A 121 -16.53 -1.02 -14.32
N ALA A 122 -16.78 -2.30 -14.06
CA ALA A 122 -17.74 -3.06 -14.84
C ALA A 122 -19.19 -2.60 -14.61
N ASP A 123 -19.45 -2.06 -13.41
CA ASP A 123 -20.74 -1.53 -13.00
C ASP A 123 -20.53 -0.19 -12.27
N PRO A 124 -21.08 0.93 -12.78
CA PRO A 124 -20.95 2.24 -12.13
C PRO A 124 -21.72 2.35 -10.79
N GLU A 125 -22.73 1.51 -10.55
CA GLU A 125 -23.44 1.46 -9.27
C GLU A 125 -22.60 0.77 -8.16
N HIS A 126 -21.65 -0.07 -8.57
CA HIS A 126 -20.68 -0.74 -7.70
C HIS A 126 -19.26 -0.46 -8.20
N PRO A 127 -18.76 0.78 -8.05
CA PRO A 127 -17.48 1.15 -8.64
C PRO A 127 -16.29 0.42 -7.99
N ALA A 128 -15.34 0.04 -8.81
CA ALA A 128 -14.06 -0.47 -8.35
C ALA A 128 -13.27 0.63 -7.65
N LYS A 129 -12.51 0.25 -6.62
CA LYS A 129 -11.54 1.11 -5.95
C LYS A 129 -10.15 0.50 -6.09
N PHE A 130 -9.35 1.10 -6.94
CA PHE A 130 -7.98 0.64 -7.14
C PHE A 130 -7.04 1.34 -6.16
N TYR A 131 -6.49 0.58 -5.21
CA TYR A 131 -5.34 1.00 -4.42
C TYR A 131 -4.07 0.57 -5.15
N MET A 132 -3.15 1.48 -5.38
CA MET A 132 -1.97 1.23 -6.18
C MET A 132 -0.71 1.78 -5.51
N VAL A 133 0.40 1.02 -5.64
CA VAL A 133 1.72 1.49 -5.22
C VAL A 133 2.72 1.21 -6.34
N SER A 134 3.53 2.22 -6.67
CA SER A 134 4.54 2.14 -7.72
C SER A 134 5.93 2.44 -7.18
N ALA A 135 6.91 1.66 -7.62
CA ALA A 135 8.32 1.79 -7.31
C ALA A 135 9.17 2.01 -8.58
N PRO A 136 10.35 2.66 -8.50
CA PRO A 136 11.31 2.68 -9.60
C PRO A 136 11.72 1.25 -9.99
N ALA A 137 11.91 1.01 -11.28
CA ALA A 137 12.29 -0.31 -11.78
C ALA A 137 13.40 -0.22 -12.85
N HIS A 138 14.43 -1.08 -12.73
CA HIS A 138 15.58 -1.10 -13.64
C HIS A 138 15.46 -2.14 -14.75
N CYS A 139 14.60 -3.16 -14.57
CA CYS A 139 14.29 -4.15 -15.58
C CYS A 139 12.78 -4.43 -15.65
N SER A 140 12.36 -5.22 -16.65
CA SER A 140 10.96 -5.60 -16.85
C SER A 140 10.77 -7.08 -16.56
N TYR A 141 9.62 -7.41 -15.98
CA TYR A 141 9.15 -8.77 -15.72
C TYR A 141 7.79 -8.99 -16.40
N GLU A 142 7.15 -10.11 -16.18
CA GLU A 142 5.83 -10.40 -16.72
C GLU A 142 4.73 -9.62 -15.96
N THR A 143 3.85 -8.93 -16.69
CA THR A 143 2.60 -8.39 -16.12
C THR A 143 1.68 -9.54 -15.74
N ARG A 144 1.21 -9.58 -14.49
CA ARG A 144 0.48 -10.73 -13.97
C ARG A 144 -0.69 -10.35 -13.06
N LEU A 145 -1.85 -10.91 -13.36
CA LEU A 145 -3.02 -10.91 -12.49
C LEU A 145 -2.90 -12.08 -11.50
N ILE A 146 -3.03 -11.77 -10.22
CA ILE A 146 -3.03 -12.73 -9.12
C ILE A 146 -4.40 -12.63 -8.43
N LYS A 147 -5.19 -13.70 -8.55
CA LYS A 147 -6.46 -13.77 -7.84
C LYS A 147 -6.23 -13.96 -6.34
N MET A 148 -7.17 -13.52 -5.52
CA MET A 148 -7.10 -13.74 -4.06
C MET A 148 -6.87 -15.23 -3.72
N ALA A 149 -7.49 -16.14 -4.45
CA ALA A 149 -7.34 -17.58 -4.24
C ALA A 149 -5.95 -18.14 -4.61
N ASP A 150 -5.19 -17.41 -5.43
CA ASP A 150 -3.85 -17.81 -5.93
C ASP A 150 -2.71 -17.19 -5.12
N ALA A 151 -3.03 -16.34 -4.14
CA ALA A 151 -2.04 -15.75 -3.25
C ALA A 151 -1.42 -16.82 -2.33
N ASN A 152 -0.19 -16.57 -1.88
CA ASN A 152 0.43 -17.42 -0.86
C ASN A 152 -0.16 -17.06 0.52
N HIS A 153 -0.97 -17.96 1.08
CA HIS A 153 -1.68 -17.76 2.34
C HIS A 153 -0.89 -18.27 3.53
N ARG A 154 -0.60 -17.41 4.50
CA ARG A 154 0.13 -17.75 5.73
C ARG A 154 -0.71 -17.40 6.96
N PRO A 155 -1.45 -18.35 7.57
CA PRO A 155 -2.17 -18.13 8.83
C PRO A 155 -1.17 -18.02 10.00
N LEU A 156 -1.32 -17.00 10.85
CA LEU A 156 -0.42 -16.70 11.96
C LEU A 156 -1.18 -16.18 13.18
N GLY A 157 -0.52 -16.26 14.34
CA GLY A 157 -1.03 -15.73 15.60
C GLY A 157 -2.15 -16.54 16.22
N SER A 158 -2.74 -15.99 17.27
CA SER A 158 -3.85 -16.58 18.00
C SER A 158 -4.80 -15.53 18.56
N VAL A 159 -5.98 -15.95 18.98
CA VAL A 159 -6.95 -15.05 19.66
C VAL A 159 -6.41 -14.61 21.03
N GLU A 160 -5.70 -15.49 21.72
CA GLU A 160 -5.11 -15.21 23.04
C GLU A 160 -4.08 -14.07 22.99
N THR A 161 -3.39 -13.94 21.85
CA THR A 161 -2.43 -12.84 21.62
C THR A 161 -3.05 -11.69 20.82
N CYS A 162 -4.37 -11.69 20.59
CA CYS A 162 -5.13 -10.66 19.88
C CYS A 162 -4.63 -10.37 18.45
N ASN A 163 -3.99 -11.33 17.80
CA ASN A 163 -3.34 -11.14 16.50
C ASN A 163 -3.53 -12.32 15.53
N LYS A 164 -4.61 -13.10 15.70
CA LYS A 164 -4.95 -14.17 14.75
C LYS A 164 -5.28 -13.54 13.41
N ARG A 165 -4.53 -13.91 12.37
CA ARG A 165 -4.59 -13.28 11.06
C ARG A 165 -4.10 -14.18 9.95
N THR A 166 -4.41 -13.82 8.72
CA THR A 166 -3.82 -14.45 7.53
C THR A 166 -3.05 -13.40 6.73
N ILE A 167 -1.78 -13.64 6.50
CA ILE A 167 -0.96 -12.88 5.56
C ILE A 167 -1.17 -13.49 4.17
N ASN A 168 -1.63 -12.69 3.22
CA ASN A 168 -1.84 -13.08 1.83
C ASN A 168 -0.77 -12.36 0.99
N GLN A 169 0.24 -13.10 0.53
CA GLN A 169 1.35 -12.58 -0.25
C GLN A 169 1.00 -12.68 -1.73
N PHE A 170 0.98 -11.54 -2.43
CA PHE A 170 0.64 -11.45 -3.85
C PHE A 170 1.86 -11.12 -4.70
N ILE A 171 2.41 -9.92 -4.54
CA ILE A 171 3.66 -9.50 -5.16
C ILE A 171 4.77 -9.88 -4.19
N HIS A 172 5.30 -11.07 -4.37
CA HIS A 172 6.24 -11.71 -3.45
C HIS A 172 7.13 -12.68 -4.25
N PRO A 173 8.42 -12.88 -3.90
CA PRO A 173 9.32 -13.75 -4.65
C PRO A 173 8.80 -15.18 -4.90
N ASP A 174 8.01 -15.73 -3.99
CA ASP A 174 7.39 -17.05 -4.15
C ASP A 174 6.22 -17.06 -5.16
N VAL A 175 5.72 -15.91 -5.57
CA VAL A 175 4.58 -15.77 -6.50
C VAL A 175 5.03 -15.23 -7.86
N LEU A 176 5.75 -14.10 -7.87
CA LEU A 176 6.29 -13.49 -9.09
C LEU A 176 7.56 -12.69 -8.80
N LYS A 177 8.34 -12.45 -9.85
CA LYS A 177 9.54 -11.61 -9.77
C LYS A 177 9.21 -10.15 -10.05
N THR A 178 9.81 -9.24 -9.28
CA THR A 178 9.75 -7.78 -9.42
C THR A 178 11.14 -7.18 -9.28
N CYS A 179 11.29 -5.88 -9.54
CA CYS A 179 12.55 -5.20 -9.26
C CYS A 179 12.74 -4.96 -7.77
N GLN A 180 11.75 -4.31 -7.13
CA GLN A 180 11.85 -3.95 -5.72
C GLN A 180 10.49 -3.83 -5.02
N LEU A 181 9.38 -3.96 -5.75
CA LEU A 181 8.05 -3.88 -5.17
C LEU A 181 7.64 -5.21 -4.58
N SER A 182 7.22 -5.21 -3.32
CA SER A 182 6.54 -6.34 -2.69
C SER A 182 5.23 -5.87 -2.07
N MET A 183 4.14 -6.59 -2.32
CA MET A 183 2.81 -6.21 -1.82
C MET A 183 2.00 -7.44 -1.42
N GLY A 184 1.22 -7.25 -0.39
CA GLY A 184 0.23 -8.22 0.04
C GLY A 184 -0.79 -7.60 0.96
N MET A 185 -1.68 -8.43 1.48
CA MET A 185 -2.64 -7.98 2.49
C MET A 185 -2.70 -8.93 3.67
N THR A 186 -2.92 -8.35 4.84
CA THR A 186 -3.12 -9.11 6.08
C THR A 186 -4.53 -8.84 6.59
N ALA A 187 -5.30 -9.91 6.73
CA ALA A 187 -6.67 -9.86 7.27
C ALA A 187 -6.67 -10.40 8.70
N LEU A 188 -7.11 -9.57 9.66
CA LEU A 188 -7.27 -9.97 11.05
C LEU A 188 -8.63 -10.65 11.25
N GLU A 189 -8.65 -11.74 11.99
CA GLU A 189 -9.89 -12.42 12.34
C GLU A 189 -10.66 -11.68 13.46
N PRO A 190 -11.99 -11.84 13.55
CA PRO A 190 -12.76 -11.31 14.65
C PRO A 190 -12.16 -11.65 16.04
N GLY A 191 -12.07 -10.65 16.91
CA GLY A 191 -11.41 -10.77 18.21
C GLY A 191 -9.90 -10.49 18.18
N SER A 192 -9.33 -10.23 17.02
CA SER A 192 -7.95 -9.82 16.84
C SER A 192 -7.90 -8.39 16.33
N ASN A 193 -7.04 -7.57 16.93
CA ASN A 193 -6.97 -6.14 16.62
C ASN A 193 -5.56 -5.60 16.53
N TRP A 194 -4.53 -6.46 16.66
CA TRP A 194 -3.14 -6.06 16.69
C TRP A 194 -2.33 -6.72 15.56
N ASN A 195 -1.61 -5.89 14.80
CA ASN A 195 -0.59 -6.28 13.81
C ASN A 195 0.34 -5.09 13.59
N THR A 196 1.51 -5.23 13.30
CA THR A 196 2.58 -6.17 13.27
C THR A 196 3.18 -6.27 14.67
N MET A 197 3.11 -7.43 15.26
CA MET A 197 3.63 -7.63 16.59
C MET A 197 4.31 -9.01 16.68
N PRO A 198 5.57 -9.10 17.10
CA PRO A 198 6.44 -7.99 17.50
C PRO A 198 6.64 -6.96 16.42
N SER A 199 6.86 -5.69 16.83
CA SER A 199 7.24 -4.62 15.92
C SER A 199 8.62 -4.86 15.34
N HIS A 200 8.89 -4.30 14.17
CA HIS A 200 10.21 -4.35 13.54
C HIS A 200 10.48 -3.04 12.76
N THR A 201 11.72 -2.88 12.38
CA THR A 201 12.18 -1.91 11.38
C THR A 201 12.91 -2.66 10.26
N HIS A 202 13.24 -1.99 9.18
CA HIS A 202 14.12 -2.53 8.14
C HIS A 202 14.88 -1.40 7.43
N GLU A 203 16.19 -1.35 7.61
CA GLU A 203 17.04 -0.26 7.11
C GLU A 203 17.06 -0.13 5.57
N ARG A 204 16.78 -1.19 4.84
CA ARG A 204 16.94 -1.22 3.38
C ARG A 204 15.69 -0.95 2.58
N ARG A 205 14.54 -0.78 3.23
CA ARG A 205 13.26 -0.54 2.56
C ARG A 205 12.30 0.27 3.41
N MET A 206 11.41 0.95 2.75
CA MET A 206 10.26 1.62 3.36
C MET A 206 9.01 0.76 3.22
N GLU A 207 7.96 1.12 3.95
CA GLU A 207 6.67 0.46 3.84
C GLU A 207 5.51 1.46 3.80
N ILE A 208 4.44 1.12 3.08
CA ILE A 208 3.20 1.87 3.05
C ILE A 208 2.08 0.92 3.45
N TYR A 209 1.33 1.28 4.50
CA TYR A 209 0.12 0.56 4.88
C TYR A 209 -1.12 1.31 4.41
N THR A 210 -2.13 0.57 3.94
CA THR A 210 -3.48 1.10 3.77
C THR A 210 -4.46 0.20 4.52
N TYR A 211 -5.29 0.81 5.36
CA TYR A 211 -6.26 0.10 6.19
C TYR A 211 -7.62 0.13 5.54
N PHE A 212 -8.28 -1.03 5.44
CA PHE A 212 -9.63 -1.13 4.90
C PHE A 212 -10.42 -2.26 5.58
N GLU A 213 -11.68 -2.45 5.23
CA GLU A 213 -12.60 -3.33 5.97
C GLU A 213 -12.70 -2.96 7.46
N LEU A 214 -12.49 -1.69 7.77
CA LEU A 214 -12.68 -1.17 9.11
C LEU A 214 -14.15 -0.75 9.25
N PRO A 215 -14.91 -1.31 10.23
CA PRO A 215 -16.30 -0.96 10.42
C PRO A 215 -16.50 0.54 10.69
N GLU A 216 -17.67 1.06 10.35
CA GLU A 216 -18.01 2.46 10.61
C GLU A 216 -17.83 2.82 12.09
N GLY A 217 -17.26 4.00 12.37
CA GLY A 217 -16.97 4.47 13.72
C GLY A 217 -15.75 3.83 14.39
N GLN A 218 -15.05 2.89 13.71
CA GLN A 218 -13.83 2.29 14.22
C GLN A 218 -12.58 2.98 13.65
N VAL A 219 -11.46 2.86 14.36
CA VAL A 219 -10.17 3.43 13.97
C VAL A 219 -9.04 2.43 14.20
N VAL A 220 -7.90 2.68 13.54
CA VAL A 220 -6.64 2.01 13.84
C VAL A 220 -5.65 3.05 14.34
N PHE A 221 -4.98 2.77 15.46
CA PHE A 221 -3.82 3.53 15.91
C PHE A 221 -2.59 2.93 15.23
N HIS A 222 -2.11 3.59 14.20
CA HIS A 222 -0.87 3.19 13.53
C HIS A 222 0.33 3.70 14.34
N MET A 223 1.04 2.77 14.95
CA MET A 223 2.25 3.05 15.71
C MET A 223 3.41 3.32 14.76
N CYS A 224 4.14 4.41 14.98
CA CYS A 224 5.26 4.87 14.15
C CYS A 224 6.36 5.50 15.00
N GLY A 225 7.45 5.89 14.37
CA GLY A 225 8.60 6.50 15.04
C GLY A 225 9.70 5.48 15.37
N GLU A 226 10.75 5.97 16.03
CA GLU A 226 11.81 5.09 16.52
C GLU A 226 11.25 4.15 17.62
N PRO A 227 11.77 2.91 17.74
CA PRO A 227 11.30 1.96 18.76
C PRO A 227 11.28 2.52 20.19
N THR A 228 12.26 3.37 20.50
CA THR A 228 12.40 3.98 21.84
C THR A 228 11.71 5.34 21.95
N GLN A 229 10.97 5.76 20.92
CA GLN A 229 10.21 7.02 20.89
C GLN A 229 8.95 6.85 20.03
N THR A 230 8.10 5.94 20.46
CA THR A 230 6.91 5.59 19.67
C THR A 230 5.90 6.74 19.65
N ARG A 231 5.29 6.91 18.50
CA ARG A 231 4.20 7.84 18.22
C ARG A 231 3.06 7.06 17.56
N HIS A 232 1.94 7.70 17.34
CA HIS A 232 0.84 7.08 16.59
C HIS A 232 0.10 8.09 15.72
N ILE A 233 -0.50 7.58 14.67
CA ILE A 233 -1.42 8.29 13.79
C ILE A 233 -2.76 7.55 13.82
N VAL A 234 -3.85 8.29 14.06
CA VAL A 234 -5.20 7.71 14.00
C VAL A 234 -5.60 7.58 12.53
N MET A 235 -5.87 6.34 12.11
CA MET A 235 -6.24 5.96 10.74
C MET A 235 -7.72 5.63 10.67
N HIS A 236 -8.37 6.07 9.61
CA HIS A 236 -9.74 5.70 9.27
C HIS A 236 -9.76 4.69 8.12
N ASN A 237 -10.95 4.19 7.81
CA ASN A 237 -11.11 3.27 6.68
C ASN A 237 -10.64 3.92 5.38
N GLU A 238 -9.84 3.18 4.59
CA GLU A 238 -9.24 3.61 3.31
C GLU A 238 -8.15 4.69 3.41
N ASP A 239 -7.67 5.00 4.62
CA ASP A 239 -6.47 5.82 4.81
C ASP A 239 -5.20 4.99 4.57
N ALA A 240 -4.15 5.65 4.07
CA ALA A 240 -2.82 5.06 3.94
C ALA A 240 -1.78 5.85 4.74
N VAL A 241 -0.66 5.20 5.08
CA VAL A 241 0.42 5.80 5.86
C VAL A 241 1.78 5.37 5.35
N ILE A 242 2.68 6.34 5.23
CA ILE A 242 4.07 6.15 4.81
C ILE A 242 4.91 5.85 6.05
N SER A 243 5.67 4.75 6.02
CA SER A 243 6.58 4.33 7.09
C SER A 243 8.02 4.28 6.56
N PRO A 244 8.87 5.26 6.90
CA PRO A 244 10.30 5.22 6.57
C PRO A 244 11.00 4.01 7.19
N SER A 245 12.15 3.62 6.67
CA SER A 245 12.92 2.43 7.08
C SER A 245 13.21 2.37 8.59
N TRP A 246 13.50 3.51 9.21
CA TRP A 246 13.81 3.63 10.64
C TRP A 246 12.59 3.59 11.57
N SER A 247 11.38 3.67 11.01
CA SER A 247 10.14 3.73 11.77
C SER A 247 9.55 2.34 11.96
N ILE A 248 9.11 2.02 13.17
CA ILE A 248 8.19 0.91 13.35
C ILE A 248 6.88 1.18 12.59
N HIS A 249 6.15 0.13 12.28
CA HIS A 249 4.87 0.20 11.58
C HIS A 249 3.94 -0.91 12.09
N SER A 250 3.21 -0.62 13.15
CA SER A 250 2.26 -1.55 13.78
C SER A 250 0.90 -0.90 13.88
N GLY A 251 -0.17 -1.69 13.90
CA GLY A 251 -1.53 -1.19 14.02
C GLY A 251 -2.29 -1.83 15.18
N VAL A 252 -3.01 -1.02 15.95
CA VAL A 252 -3.96 -1.47 16.97
C VAL A 252 -5.33 -0.92 16.64
N GLY A 253 -6.25 -1.78 16.21
CA GLY A 253 -7.61 -1.38 15.87
C GLY A 253 -8.55 -1.40 17.06
N THR A 254 -9.60 -0.58 16.99
CA THR A 254 -10.75 -0.68 17.90
C THR A 254 -11.69 -1.83 17.49
N SER A 255 -11.44 -2.44 16.33
CA SER A 255 -12.05 -3.66 15.80
C SER A 255 -11.01 -4.42 14.98
N ASN A 256 -11.35 -5.61 14.46
CA ASN A 256 -10.55 -6.25 13.42
C ASN A 256 -10.64 -5.46 12.11
N TYR A 257 -9.61 -5.58 11.28
CA TYR A 257 -9.46 -4.87 10.02
C TYR A 257 -8.61 -5.68 9.04
N THR A 258 -8.61 -5.26 7.79
CA THR A 258 -7.64 -5.72 6.80
C THR A 258 -6.71 -4.56 6.43
N PHE A 259 -5.45 -4.83 6.16
CA PHE A 259 -4.55 -3.82 5.62
C PHE A 259 -3.71 -4.40 4.48
N ILE A 260 -3.40 -3.55 3.51
CA ILE A 260 -2.43 -3.83 2.46
C ILE A 260 -1.11 -3.23 2.91
N TRP A 261 -0.06 -4.02 2.80
CA TRP A 261 1.31 -3.59 2.96
C TRP A 261 1.98 -3.57 1.58
N ALA A 262 2.78 -2.52 1.35
CA ALA A 262 3.56 -2.33 0.15
C ALA A 262 4.96 -1.86 0.52
N MET A 263 5.97 -2.62 0.15
CA MET A 263 7.37 -2.35 0.44
C MET A 263 8.12 -1.98 -0.83
N GLY A 264 9.02 -1.01 -0.70
CA GLY A 264 9.92 -0.57 -1.76
C GLY A 264 11.30 -0.26 -1.20
N GLY A 265 12.34 -0.41 -2.03
CA GLY A 265 13.73 -0.30 -1.64
C GLY A 265 14.50 -1.57 -2.05
N GLU A 266 15.52 -1.95 -1.32
CA GLU A 266 16.23 -3.22 -1.54
C GLU A 266 15.43 -4.38 -0.92
N ASN A 267 14.53 -4.96 -1.69
CA ASN A 267 13.52 -5.90 -1.23
C ASN A 267 13.74 -7.29 -1.83
N MET A 268 14.93 -7.85 -1.59
CA MET A 268 15.32 -9.18 -2.09
C MET A 268 14.80 -10.32 -1.21
N GLU A 269 14.67 -10.06 0.09
CA GLU A 269 14.29 -11.05 1.09
C GLU A 269 13.12 -10.50 1.93
N PHE A 270 11.98 -11.21 1.95
CA PHE A 270 10.81 -10.78 2.72
C PHE A 270 11.08 -10.72 4.23
N ASP A 271 11.82 -11.71 4.75
CA ASP A 271 12.11 -11.83 6.19
C ASP A 271 13.30 -10.94 6.64
N ASP A 272 13.75 -10.00 5.81
CA ASP A 272 14.74 -8.97 6.17
C ASP A 272 14.10 -7.93 7.10
N MET A 273 14.00 -8.29 8.37
CA MET A 273 13.35 -7.51 9.42
C MET A 273 14.21 -7.45 10.68
N ASP A 274 14.43 -6.25 11.20
CA ASP A 274 15.09 -6.01 12.49
C ASP A 274 14.02 -6.05 13.59
N ASN A 275 13.80 -7.24 14.17
CA ASN A 275 12.76 -7.46 15.17
C ASN A 275 13.07 -6.75 16.48
N ILE A 276 12.05 -6.17 17.10
CA ILE A 276 12.13 -5.43 18.36
C ILE A 276 11.25 -6.13 19.39
N ALA A 277 11.82 -6.46 20.54
CA ALA A 277 11.02 -7.03 21.61
C ALA A 277 9.97 -6.02 22.08
N THR A 278 8.75 -6.49 22.33
CA THR A 278 7.65 -5.61 22.77
C THR A 278 7.99 -4.83 24.03
N THR A 279 8.83 -5.40 24.89
CA THR A 279 9.32 -4.76 26.15
C THR A 279 10.32 -3.63 25.90
N ASP A 280 10.86 -3.50 24.71
CA ASP A 280 11.86 -2.50 24.36
C ASP A 280 11.24 -1.26 23.69
N LEU A 281 9.92 -1.31 23.45
CA LEU A 281 9.17 -0.16 22.94
C LEU A 281 8.93 0.88 24.03
N CYS A 282 9.16 2.17 23.72
CA CYS A 282 8.92 3.30 24.61
C CYS A 282 8.17 4.45 23.90
#